data_4fa68a8ec1cbcc4d2f74ae3fae0c52b6
#
_entry.id   4fa68a8ec1cbcc4d2f74ae3fae0c52b6
#
_cell.length_a   1.000
_cell.length_b   1.000
_cell.length_c   1.000
_cell.angle_alpha   90.00
_cell.angle_beta   90.00
_cell.angle_gamma   90.00
#
_symmetry.space_group_name_H-M   'P 1'
#
loop_
_entity.id
_entity.type
_entity.pdbx_description
1 polymer ?
#
loop_
_entity_poly.entity_id
_entity_poly.type
_entity_poly.pdbx_seq_one_letter_code
_entity_poly.pdbx_strand_id
1 'polypeptide(L)' 'TDVFENNYYFHNDVAGLKISKHIWGVDISKEDVQALWNGETLPSRTFTWKSGKSSDAKLVYDRATQKTNFLFD' A
#
# COMPACT_ATOMS: atom_id res chain seq x y z
N THR A 1 -5.34 13.04 7.29
CA THR A 1 -6.21 11.91 7.69
C THR A 1 -5.50 11.06 8.73
N ASP A 2 -6.19 10.77 9.81
CA ASP A 2 -5.65 9.90 10.85
C ASP A 2 -5.50 8.47 10.31
N VAL A 3 -4.41 7.83 10.68
CA VAL A 3 -4.14 6.45 10.31
C VAL A 3 -4.08 5.62 11.57
N PHE A 4 -4.98 4.68 11.69
CA PHE A 4 -4.99 3.72 12.79
C PHE A 4 -4.36 2.41 12.32
N GLU A 5 -3.80 1.65 13.23
CA GLU A 5 -3.19 0.38 12.87
C GLU A 5 -3.63 -0.74 13.81
N ASN A 6 -3.72 -1.94 13.25
CA ASN A 6 -3.86 -3.16 14.03
C ASN A 6 -2.71 -4.11 13.65
N ASN A 7 -2.82 -5.40 14.01
CA ASN A 7 -1.75 -6.36 13.76
C ASN A 7 -1.55 -6.71 12.27
N TYR A 8 -2.52 -6.37 11.41
CA TYR A 8 -2.54 -6.83 10.02
C TYR A 8 -2.57 -5.71 9.00
N TYR A 9 -3.19 -4.57 9.32
CA TYR A 9 -3.35 -3.49 8.34
C TYR A 9 -3.47 -2.12 9.01
N PHE A 10 -3.28 -1.09 8.19
CA PHE A 10 -3.59 0.29 8.53
C PHE A 10 -4.99 0.61 8.06
N HIS A 11 -5.76 1.37 8.85
CA HIS A 11 -7.13 1.66 8.51
C HIS A 11 -7.61 3.01 9.04
N ASN A 12 -8.67 3.51 8.43
CA ASN A 12 -9.51 4.57 8.99
C ASN A 12 -10.91 4.32 8.45
N ASP A 13 -11.78 3.79 9.28
CA ASP A 13 -13.12 3.36 8.86
C ASP A 13 -13.99 4.54 8.41
N VAL A 14 -13.79 5.72 8.98
CA VAL A 14 -14.55 6.92 8.61
C VAL A 14 -14.15 7.39 7.22
N ALA A 15 -12.87 7.38 6.92
CA ALA A 15 -12.34 7.81 5.62
C ALA A 15 -12.39 6.72 4.55
N GLY A 16 -12.61 5.46 4.93
CA GLY A 16 -12.58 4.33 4.02
C GLY A 16 -11.18 3.85 3.67
N LEU A 17 -10.20 4.15 4.53
CA LEU A 17 -8.82 3.73 4.33
C LEU A 17 -8.61 2.31 4.82
N LYS A 18 -7.97 1.47 4.01
CA LYS A 18 -7.53 0.13 4.43
C LYS A 18 -6.36 -0.32 3.56
N ILE A 19 -5.19 -0.43 4.17
CA ILE A 19 -3.96 -0.83 3.47
C ILE A 19 -3.22 -1.85 4.32
N SER A 20 -2.90 -3.01 3.75
CA SER A 20 -2.18 -4.07 4.45
C SER A 20 -0.78 -3.63 4.86
N LYS A 21 -0.34 -4.08 6.04
CA LYS A 21 1.01 -3.79 6.53
C LYS A 21 2.10 -4.47 5.74
N HIS A 22 1.78 -5.58 5.09
CA HIS A 22 2.72 -6.38 4.32
C HIS A 22 2.11 -6.71 2.97
N ILE A 23 2.75 -6.28 1.90
CA ILE A 23 2.26 -6.47 0.54
C ILE A 23 3.37 -7.13 -0.28
N TRP A 24 3.15 -8.37 -0.68
CA TRP A 24 4.04 -9.13 -1.57
C TRP A 24 5.53 -9.02 -1.20
N GLY A 25 5.86 -9.27 0.08
CA GLY A 25 7.24 -9.24 0.55
C GLY A 25 7.76 -7.86 0.95
N VAL A 26 6.94 -6.83 0.89
CA VAL A 26 7.32 -5.46 1.25
C VAL A 26 6.52 -5.00 2.46
N ASP A 27 7.23 -4.50 3.46
CA ASP A 27 6.60 -3.91 4.64
C ASP A 27 6.17 -2.47 4.34
N ILE A 28 4.95 -2.15 4.72
CA ILE A 28 4.37 -0.82 4.54
C ILE A 28 4.39 -0.10 5.90
N SER A 29 4.91 1.13 5.91
CA SER A 29 4.93 1.96 7.11
C SER A 29 3.74 2.91 7.15
N LYS A 30 3.51 3.52 8.31
CA LYS A 30 2.47 4.54 8.46
C LYS A 30 2.71 5.73 7.54
N GLU A 31 3.97 6.12 7.35
CA GLU A 31 4.34 7.20 6.45
C GLU A 31 3.99 6.87 5.00
N ASP A 32 4.24 5.62 4.59
CA ASP A 32 3.85 5.14 3.27
C ASP A 32 2.34 5.24 3.06
N VAL A 33 1.57 4.85 4.07
CA VAL A 33 0.10 4.92 4.01
C VAL A 33 -0.37 6.37 3.87
N GLN A 34 0.22 7.30 4.61
CA GLN A 34 -0.13 8.70 4.51
C GLN A 34 0.16 9.27 3.12
N ALA A 35 1.30 8.92 2.54
CA ALA A 35 1.64 9.30 1.18
C ALA A 35 0.63 8.75 0.17
N LEU A 36 0.30 7.48 0.28
CA LEU A 36 -0.69 6.84 -0.59
C LEU A 36 -2.06 7.51 -0.48
N TRP A 37 -2.47 7.83 0.73
CA TRP A 37 -3.76 8.50 0.97
C TRP A 37 -3.81 9.90 0.37
N ASN A 38 -2.68 10.60 0.36
CA ASN A 38 -2.58 11.93 -0.25
C ASN A 38 -2.53 11.88 -1.78
N GLY A 39 -2.56 10.69 -2.39
CA GLY A 39 -2.52 10.52 -3.83
C GLY A 39 -1.11 10.42 -4.39
N GLU A 40 -0.10 10.30 -3.55
CA GLU A 40 1.28 10.15 -3.98
C GLU A 40 1.58 8.71 -4.39
N THR A 41 2.53 8.56 -5.31
CA THR A 41 3.04 7.25 -5.71
C THR A 41 4.28 6.93 -4.88
N LEU A 42 4.30 5.76 -4.24
CA LEU A 42 5.46 5.33 -3.48
C LEU A 42 6.64 5.04 -4.41
N PRO A 43 7.88 5.15 -3.91
CA PRO A 43 9.06 4.77 -4.67
C PRO A 43 9.00 3.32 -5.13
N SER A 44 9.69 3.02 -6.23
CA SER A 44 9.79 1.66 -6.73
C SER A 44 10.40 0.72 -5.69
N ARG A 45 9.77 -0.43 -5.49
CA ARG A 45 10.22 -1.47 -4.55
C ARG A 45 10.13 -2.83 -5.22
N THR A 46 10.93 -3.77 -4.73
CA THR A 46 10.92 -5.13 -5.25
C THR A 46 9.86 -5.95 -4.54
N PHE A 47 8.84 -6.37 -5.27
CA PHE A 47 7.77 -7.23 -4.76
C PHE A 47 8.03 -8.67 -5.18
N THR A 48 7.78 -9.60 -4.26
CA THR A 48 7.91 -11.04 -4.53
C THR A 48 6.52 -11.63 -4.71
N TRP A 49 6.24 -12.14 -5.90
CA TRP A 49 4.92 -12.65 -6.25
C TRP A 49 4.75 -14.10 -5.80
N LYS A 50 3.50 -14.57 -5.81
CA LYS A 50 3.15 -15.93 -5.39
C LYS A 50 3.88 -17.01 -6.19
N SER A 51 4.22 -16.73 -7.43
CA SER A 51 4.96 -17.65 -8.29
C SER A 51 6.44 -17.80 -7.93
N GLY A 52 6.93 -17.03 -6.96
CA GLY A 52 8.34 -17.02 -6.59
C GLY A 52 9.18 -16.03 -7.39
N LYS A 53 8.62 -15.38 -8.38
CA LYS A 53 9.28 -14.34 -9.16
C LYS A 53 9.16 -13.00 -8.43
N SER A 54 10.11 -12.10 -8.70
CA SER A 54 10.07 -10.74 -8.18
C SER A 54 10.18 -9.74 -9.31
N SER A 55 9.61 -8.56 -9.10
CA SER A 55 9.74 -7.45 -10.03
C SER A 55 9.59 -6.13 -9.30
N ASP A 56 10.16 -5.08 -9.88
CA ASP A 56 10.08 -3.75 -9.31
C ASP A 56 8.78 -3.09 -9.76
N ALA A 57 8.09 -2.49 -8.82
CA ALA A 57 6.86 -1.78 -9.08
C ALA A 57 6.70 -0.61 -8.11
N LYS A 58 5.91 0.35 -8.51
CA LYS A 58 5.50 1.46 -7.63
C LYS A 58 4.12 1.15 -7.10
N LEU A 59 3.85 1.57 -5.88
CA LEU A 59 2.56 1.33 -5.24
C LEU A 59 1.75 2.63 -5.24
N VAL A 60 0.48 2.52 -5.62
CA VAL A 60 -0.51 3.61 -5.54
C VAL A 60 -1.77 3.10 -4.87
N TYR A 61 -2.54 4.01 -4.32
CA TYR A 61 -3.81 3.67 -3.69
C TYR A 61 -4.97 4.29 -4.48
N ASP A 62 -5.91 3.45 -4.88
CA ASP A 62 -7.12 3.88 -5.55
C ASP A 62 -8.23 4.09 -4.50
N ARG A 63 -8.55 5.35 -4.26
CA ARG A 63 -9.57 5.71 -3.25
C ARG A 63 -10.99 5.36 -3.70
N ALA A 64 -11.22 5.29 -4.99
CA ALA A 64 -12.54 4.96 -5.53
C ALA A 64 -12.90 3.49 -5.27
N THR A 65 -11.92 2.59 -5.41
CA THR A 65 -12.12 1.16 -5.17
C THR A 65 -11.60 0.71 -3.81
N GLN A 66 -10.92 1.58 -3.08
CA GLN A 66 -10.27 1.30 -1.78
C GLN A 66 -9.26 0.16 -1.89
N LYS A 67 -8.51 0.11 -2.99
CA LYS A 67 -7.51 -0.93 -3.25
C LYS A 67 -6.16 -0.33 -3.59
N THR A 68 -5.11 -1.07 -3.26
CA THR A 68 -3.75 -0.73 -3.69
C THR A 68 -3.51 -1.32 -5.07
N ASN A 69 -2.87 -0.54 -5.93
CA ASN A 69 -2.52 -0.95 -7.29
C ASN A 69 -1.02 -0.82 -7.50
N PHE A 70 -0.50 -1.59 -8.45
CA PHE A 70 0.92 -1.57 -8.80
C PHE A 70 1.10 -0.89 -10.15
N LEU A 71 2.12 -0.03 -10.22
CA LEU A 71 2.56 0.57 -11.49
C LEU A 71 3.90 -0.06 -11.87
N PHE A 72 3.90 -0.82 -12.94
CA PHE A 72 5.11 -1.47 -13.45
C PHE A 72 5.83 -0.54 -14.42
N ASP A 73 7.13 -0.54 -14.34
CA ASP A 73 7.97 0.24 -15.25
C ASP A 73 8.06 -0.38 -16.65
#